data_dd2eb022b68e369866b2a2c10463d540
#
_entry.id   dd2eb022b68e369866b2a2c10463d540
#
_cell.length_a   1.000
_cell.length_b   1.000
_cell.length_c   1.000
_cell.angle_alpha   90.00
_cell.angle_beta   90.00
_cell.angle_gamma   90.00
#
_symmetry.space_group_name_H-M   'P 1'
#
loop_
_entity.id
_entity.type
_entity.pdbx_description
1 polymer ?
#
loop_
_entity_poly.entity_id
_entity_poly.type
_entity_poly.pdbx_seq_one_letter_code
_entity_poly.pdbx_strand_id
1 'polypeptide(L)'
;DGGIQWVRQQVASGVDVTTVVEKGKAAFIGPELYKKTLGVIGLGAIGSLVANIALSLGMDVYGYDPFLSVDAALRLDRHIHVVKDINELYKRADYITIHIHYTKDTERMIDAKAIGAMKRGVRFINLARGEIVDDDAMLAALDTGWVAAYVTDFPNNRLVGAPHVLAMPHLGASTPESEQNCAVMAVDQLRDYLENGNIRNSVNLPAVSQERSGVCRLCLIHKNVPAMLASI
;
A
#
# COMPACT_ATOMS: atom_id res chain seq x y z
N ASP A 1 -4.85 7.08 -18.78
CA ASP A 1 -4.18 6.48 -19.94
C ASP A 1 -5.01 6.58 -21.23
N GLY A 2 -6.33 6.60 -21.16
CA GLY A 2 -7.21 6.75 -22.31
C GLY A 2 -6.91 7.98 -23.17
N GLY A 3 -6.50 9.08 -22.57
CA GLY A 3 -6.14 10.32 -23.29
C GLY A 3 -4.95 10.15 -24.22
N ILE A 4 -3.90 9.45 -23.76
CA ILE A 4 -2.72 9.19 -24.62
C ILE A 4 -3.09 8.27 -25.79
N GLN A 5 -3.88 7.22 -25.51
CA GLN A 5 -4.35 6.31 -26.57
C GLN A 5 -5.23 7.05 -27.59
N TRP A 6 -6.13 7.90 -27.11
CA TRP A 6 -6.98 8.71 -27.96
C TRP A 6 -6.14 9.63 -28.88
N VAL A 7 -5.14 10.34 -28.34
CA VAL A 7 -4.25 11.18 -29.15
C VAL A 7 -3.54 10.36 -30.23
N ARG A 8 -2.99 9.18 -29.88
CA ARG A 8 -2.34 8.27 -30.84
C ARG A 8 -3.30 7.81 -31.92
N GLN A 9 -4.55 7.51 -31.57
CA GLN A 9 -5.58 7.13 -32.55
C GLN A 9 -5.91 8.25 -33.51
N GLN A 10 -6.00 9.52 -33.04
CA GLN A 10 -6.23 10.68 -33.95
C GLN A 10 -5.09 10.80 -34.96
N VAL A 11 -3.82 10.69 -34.49
CA VAL A 11 -2.66 10.72 -35.40
C VAL A 11 -2.71 9.57 -36.42
N ALA A 12 -3.00 8.34 -35.95
CA ALA A 12 -3.09 7.18 -36.85
C ALA A 12 -4.21 7.30 -37.88
N SER A 13 -5.26 8.06 -37.55
CA SER A 13 -6.38 8.37 -38.46
C SER A 13 -6.08 9.55 -39.43
N GLY A 14 -4.87 10.11 -39.39
CA GLY A 14 -4.48 11.24 -40.25
C GLY A 14 -5.06 12.59 -39.80
N VAL A 15 -5.60 12.68 -38.59
CA VAL A 15 -6.14 13.94 -38.09
C VAL A 15 -5.02 14.80 -37.50
N ASP A 16 -4.99 16.07 -37.80
CA ASP A 16 -4.11 17.02 -37.13
C ASP A 16 -4.59 17.22 -35.67
N VAL A 17 -3.85 16.66 -34.75
CA VAL A 17 -4.19 16.71 -33.31
C VAL A 17 -4.30 18.11 -32.76
N THR A 18 -3.58 19.08 -33.30
CA THR A 18 -3.64 20.49 -32.87
C THR A 18 -5.04 21.08 -33.02
N THR A 19 -5.81 20.56 -33.95
CA THR A 19 -7.17 21.05 -34.26
C THR A 19 -8.25 20.42 -33.37
N VAL A 20 -8.01 19.22 -32.83
CA VAL A 20 -9.02 18.43 -32.10
C VAL A 20 -8.74 18.28 -30.63
N VAL A 21 -7.47 18.45 -30.15
CA VAL A 21 -7.06 18.18 -28.79
C VAL A 21 -7.82 19.03 -27.76
N GLU A 22 -8.03 20.31 -28.02
CA GLU A 22 -8.72 21.21 -27.11
C GLU A 22 -10.21 20.85 -26.94
N LYS A 23 -10.85 20.31 -27.96
CA LYS A 23 -12.25 19.86 -27.86
C LYS A 23 -12.34 18.47 -27.24
N GLY A 24 -11.39 17.57 -27.55
CA GLY A 24 -11.38 16.18 -27.08
C GLY A 24 -10.95 16.02 -25.62
N LYS A 25 -10.10 16.92 -25.10
CA LYS A 25 -9.56 16.82 -23.74
C LYS A 25 -10.63 16.74 -22.64
N ALA A 26 -11.82 17.31 -22.89
CA ALA A 26 -12.91 17.29 -21.91
C ALA A 26 -13.35 15.89 -21.50
N ALA A 27 -13.19 14.88 -22.37
CA ALA A 27 -13.50 13.49 -22.06
C ALA A 27 -12.53 12.84 -21.04
N PHE A 28 -11.39 13.49 -20.77
CA PHE A 28 -10.32 12.96 -19.92
C PHE A 28 -10.10 13.78 -18.65
N ILE A 29 -11.02 14.70 -18.34
CA ILE A 29 -10.95 15.50 -17.12
C ILE A 29 -11.18 14.61 -15.91
N GLY A 30 -10.22 14.62 -14.98
CA GLY A 30 -10.29 13.94 -13.68
C GLY A 30 -10.41 14.93 -12.52
N PRO A 31 -10.77 14.44 -11.32
CA PRO A 31 -10.76 15.27 -10.11
C PRO A 31 -9.33 15.57 -9.66
N GLU A 32 -9.15 16.72 -9.03
CA GLU A 32 -7.91 17.06 -8.33
C GLU A 32 -7.72 16.21 -7.07
N LEU A 33 -6.47 16.03 -6.62
CA LEU A 33 -6.15 15.37 -5.34
C LEU A 33 -6.30 16.34 -4.16
N TYR A 34 -6.08 17.62 -4.38
CA TYR A 34 -6.17 18.64 -3.35
C TYR A 34 -7.52 18.64 -2.64
N LYS A 35 -7.51 18.62 -1.31
CA LYS A 35 -8.70 18.51 -0.44
C LYS A 35 -9.54 17.24 -0.63
N LYS A 36 -9.00 16.21 -1.28
CA LYS A 36 -9.61 14.87 -1.27
C LYS A 36 -9.11 14.09 -0.07
N THR A 37 -9.90 13.13 0.37
CA THR A 37 -9.55 12.26 1.49
C THR A 37 -8.89 10.98 0.99
N LEU A 38 -7.68 10.69 1.49
CA LEU A 38 -7.03 9.40 1.32
C LEU A 38 -7.21 8.54 2.57
N GLY A 39 -7.74 7.35 2.40
CA GLY A 39 -7.71 6.27 3.38
C GLY A 39 -6.49 5.37 3.18
N VAL A 40 -5.66 5.18 4.21
CA VAL A 40 -4.49 4.30 4.18
C VAL A 40 -4.72 3.13 5.13
N ILE A 41 -4.81 1.92 4.59
CA ILE A 41 -4.96 0.68 5.36
C ILE A 41 -3.60 0.03 5.51
N GLY A 42 -3.09 -0.02 6.75
CA GLY A 42 -1.72 -0.40 7.07
C GLY A 42 -0.78 0.80 7.10
N LEU A 43 -0.28 1.15 8.28
CA LEU A 43 0.61 2.29 8.54
C LEU A 43 2.05 1.83 8.87
N GLY A 44 2.45 0.70 8.30
CA GLY A 44 3.82 0.20 8.37
C GLY A 44 4.81 1.08 7.60
N ALA A 45 5.97 0.52 7.22
CA ALA A 45 7.05 1.25 6.56
C ALA A 45 6.62 1.96 5.27
N ILE A 46 5.76 1.32 4.45
CA ILE A 46 5.28 1.89 3.18
C ILE A 46 4.08 2.81 3.42
N GLY A 47 3.06 2.34 4.15
CA GLY A 47 1.84 3.11 4.34
C GLY A 47 2.05 4.44 5.06
N SER A 48 2.97 4.52 6.02
CA SER A 48 3.32 5.78 6.67
C SER A 48 3.96 6.79 5.71
N LEU A 49 4.81 6.34 4.79
CA LEU A 49 5.39 7.20 3.75
C LEU A 49 4.32 7.71 2.78
N VAL A 50 3.44 6.82 2.33
CA VAL A 50 2.32 7.20 1.45
C VAL A 50 1.40 8.22 2.13
N ALA A 51 1.06 8.00 3.41
CA ALA A 51 0.24 8.92 4.19
C ALA A 51 0.87 10.31 4.30
N ASN A 52 2.15 10.39 4.63
CA ASN A 52 2.88 11.66 4.74
C ASN A 52 2.99 12.39 3.38
N ILE A 53 3.24 11.66 2.30
CA ILE A 53 3.29 12.23 0.94
C ILE A 53 1.91 12.78 0.54
N ALA A 54 0.84 12.03 0.78
CA ALA A 54 -0.52 12.47 0.46
C ALA A 54 -0.89 13.75 1.21
N LEU A 55 -0.51 13.86 2.48
CA LEU A 55 -0.70 15.08 3.27
C LEU A 55 0.05 16.27 2.64
N SER A 56 1.29 16.07 2.16
CA SER A 56 2.07 17.12 1.48
C SER A 56 1.47 17.54 0.13
N LEU A 57 0.64 16.69 -0.49
CA LEU A 57 -0.15 17.01 -1.68
C LEU A 57 -1.46 17.76 -1.35
N GLY A 58 -1.70 18.09 -0.08
CA GLY A 58 -2.89 18.78 0.37
C GLY A 58 -4.13 17.90 0.47
N MET A 59 -3.97 16.59 0.63
CA MET A 59 -5.06 15.67 0.93
C MET A 59 -5.34 15.62 2.43
N ASP A 60 -6.58 15.31 2.81
CA ASP A 60 -6.91 14.86 4.17
C ASP A 60 -6.59 13.36 4.27
N VAL A 61 -5.87 12.94 5.32
CA VAL A 61 -5.41 11.55 5.42
C VAL A 61 -5.97 10.87 6.65
N TYR A 62 -6.64 9.74 6.43
CA TYR A 62 -7.14 8.82 7.45
C TYR A 62 -6.38 7.50 7.34
N GLY A 63 -5.74 7.08 8.44
CA GLY A 63 -4.99 5.84 8.50
C GLY A 63 -5.63 4.84 9.46
N TYR A 64 -5.63 3.57 9.09
CA TYR A 64 -6.06 2.46 9.94
C TYR A 64 -4.98 1.39 10.00
N ASP A 65 -4.54 1.08 11.22
CA ASP A 65 -3.63 -0.03 11.50
C ASP A 65 -3.86 -0.54 12.93
N PRO A 66 -4.45 -1.74 13.13
CA PRO A 66 -4.70 -2.29 14.45
C PRO A 66 -3.43 -2.72 15.20
N PHE A 67 -2.31 -2.82 14.49
CA PHE A 67 -1.00 -3.24 15.02
C PHE A 67 0.05 -2.12 14.93
N LEU A 68 -0.38 -0.87 14.90
CA LEU A 68 0.51 0.29 14.77
C LEU A 68 1.55 0.30 15.89
N SER A 69 2.83 0.13 15.51
CA SER A 69 3.94 0.21 16.46
C SER A 69 4.23 1.65 16.86
N VAL A 70 4.86 1.82 18.02
CA VAL A 70 5.30 3.16 18.50
C VAL A 70 6.23 3.81 17.46
N ASP A 71 7.18 3.05 16.91
CA ASP A 71 8.13 3.55 15.91
C ASP A 71 7.44 3.98 14.62
N ALA A 72 6.40 3.25 14.18
CA ALA A 72 5.61 3.64 13.02
C ALA A 72 4.78 4.89 13.32
N ALA A 73 4.18 4.99 14.50
CA ALA A 73 3.42 6.16 14.93
C ALA A 73 4.29 7.44 14.98
N LEU A 74 5.54 7.33 15.43
CA LEU A 74 6.49 8.44 15.48
C LEU A 74 6.92 8.95 14.08
N ARG A 75 6.72 8.16 13.02
CA ARG A 75 7.00 8.56 11.64
C ARG A 75 5.84 9.28 10.97
N LEU A 76 4.64 9.18 11.54
CA LEU A 76 3.45 9.83 10.99
C LEU A 76 3.44 11.32 11.33
N ASP A 77 3.06 12.14 10.35
CA ASP A 77 2.75 13.54 10.62
C ASP A 77 1.54 13.63 11.55
N ARG A 78 1.58 14.58 12.48
CA ARG A 78 0.54 14.81 13.48
C ARG A 78 -0.85 15.14 12.92
N HIS A 79 -0.92 15.54 11.66
CA HIS A 79 -2.20 15.88 10.99
C HIS A 79 -2.85 14.64 10.33
N ILE A 80 -2.22 13.48 10.40
CA ILE A 80 -2.82 12.23 9.93
C ILE A 80 -3.79 11.72 11.01
N HIS A 81 -5.03 11.49 10.61
CA HIS A 81 -6.09 10.98 11.48
C HIS A 81 -5.99 9.45 11.59
N VAL A 82 -5.38 8.93 12.67
CA VAL A 82 -5.36 7.49 12.92
C VAL A 82 -6.68 7.07 13.55
N VAL A 83 -7.45 6.24 12.84
CA VAL A 83 -8.76 5.75 13.28
C VAL A 83 -8.67 4.35 13.88
N LYS A 84 -9.56 4.04 14.82
CA LYS A 84 -9.63 2.71 15.47
C LYS A 84 -10.63 1.78 14.79
N ASP A 85 -11.59 2.33 14.05
CA ASP A 85 -12.58 1.59 13.28
C ASP A 85 -12.35 1.86 11.78
N ILE A 86 -12.10 0.80 11.01
CA ILE A 86 -11.89 0.88 9.58
C ILE A 86 -13.10 1.46 8.84
N ASN A 87 -14.30 1.29 9.38
CA ASN A 87 -15.52 1.83 8.78
C ASN A 87 -15.54 3.37 8.80
N GLU A 88 -14.84 3.99 9.73
CA GLU A 88 -14.68 5.45 9.74
C GLU A 88 -13.86 5.92 8.54
N LEU A 89 -12.79 5.20 8.20
CA LEU A 89 -11.99 5.42 7.01
C LEU A 89 -12.82 5.20 5.74
N TYR A 90 -13.53 4.08 5.64
CA TYR A 90 -14.35 3.74 4.47
C TYR A 90 -15.37 4.82 4.13
N LYS A 91 -16.06 5.36 5.12
CA LYS A 91 -17.10 6.39 4.93
C LYS A 91 -16.55 7.73 4.45
N ARG A 92 -15.28 8.04 4.69
CA ARG A 92 -14.69 9.35 4.42
C ARG A 92 -13.87 9.38 3.15
N ALA A 93 -13.20 8.29 2.83
CA ALA A 93 -12.16 8.25 1.82
C ALA A 93 -12.71 8.38 0.38
N ASP A 94 -12.16 9.31 -0.38
CA ASP A 94 -12.33 9.40 -1.83
C ASP A 94 -11.38 8.45 -2.58
N TYR A 95 -10.23 8.17 -1.96
CA TYR A 95 -9.22 7.21 -2.41
C TYR A 95 -8.86 6.31 -1.24
N ILE A 96 -8.70 5.02 -1.49
CA ILE A 96 -8.23 4.05 -0.49
C ILE A 96 -7.03 3.33 -1.07
N THR A 97 -5.95 3.26 -0.29
CA THR A 97 -4.77 2.46 -0.60
C THR A 97 -4.47 1.48 0.52
N ILE A 98 -4.02 0.28 0.16
CA ILE A 98 -3.80 -0.81 1.10
C ILE A 98 -2.32 -1.22 1.12
N HIS A 99 -1.75 -1.34 2.33
CA HIS A 99 -0.34 -1.63 2.59
C HIS A 99 -0.18 -2.64 3.74
N ILE A 100 -0.91 -3.74 3.67
CA ILE A 100 -0.87 -4.84 4.65
C ILE A 100 -0.33 -6.11 4.02
N HIS A 101 0.14 -7.03 4.86
CA HIS A 101 0.55 -8.35 4.43
C HIS A 101 -0.67 -9.27 4.19
N TYR A 102 -0.52 -10.18 3.24
CA TYR A 102 -1.47 -11.28 3.12
C TYR A 102 -1.31 -12.26 4.29
N THR A 103 -2.43 -12.58 4.90
CA THR A 103 -2.60 -13.63 5.91
C THR A 103 -3.98 -14.26 5.71
N LYS A 104 -4.28 -15.36 6.41
CA LYS A 104 -5.63 -15.94 6.38
C LYS A 104 -6.71 -14.97 6.88
N ASP A 105 -6.36 -14.06 7.79
CA ASP A 105 -7.30 -13.07 8.33
C ASP A 105 -7.51 -11.87 7.39
N THR A 106 -6.57 -11.62 6.48
CA THR A 106 -6.65 -10.55 5.48
C THR A 106 -7.08 -11.03 4.10
N GLU A 107 -7.24 -12.35 3.92
CA GLU A 107 -7.76 -12.93 2.69
C GLU A 107 -9.17 -12.43 2.41
N ARG A 108 -9.38 -11.87 1.20
CA ARG A 108 -10.65 -11.26 0.79
C ARG A 108 -11.23 -10.26 1.79
N MET A 109 -10.37 -9.59 2.56
CA MET A 109 -10.79 -8.58 3.52
C MET A 109 -11.59 -7.45 2.85
N ILE A 110 -11.29 -7.17 1.58
CA ILE A 110 -12.02 -6.21 0.76
C ILE A 110 -13.07 -6.98 -0.05
N ASP A 111 -14.13 -7.35 0.63
CA ASP A 111 -15.30 -8.06 0.12
C ASP A 111 -16.47 -7.10 -0.21
N ALA A 112 -17.60 -7.64 -0.64
CA ALA A 112 -18.79 -6.86 -0.96
C ALA A 112 -19.30 -6.01 0.21
N LYS A 113 -19.15 -6.49 1.47
CA LYS A 113 -19.55 -5.76 2.67
C LYS A 113 -18.63 -4.59 2.94
N ALA A 114 -17.32 -4.80 2.85
CA ALA A 114 -16.31 -3.75 2.99
C ALA A 114 -16.49 -2.67 1.92
N ILE A 115 -16.66 -3.08 0.65
CA ILE A 115 -16.91 -2.17 -0.47
C ILE A 115 -18.21 -1.39 -0.26
N GLY A 116 -19.28 -2.04 0.18
CA GLY A 116 -20.57 -1.40 0.46
C GLY A 116 -20.51 -0.37 1.61
N ALA A 117 -19.52 -0.45 2.51
CA ALA A 117 -19.29 0.52 3.55
C ALA A 117 -18.48 1.74 3.07
N MET A 118 -17.84 1.65 1.90
CA MET A 118 -17.05 2.73 1.33
C MET A 118 -17.93 3.83 0.71
N LYS A 119 -17.36 5.00 0.57
CA LYS A 119 -17.98 6.11 -0.11
C LYS A 119 -18.23 5.76 -1.59
N ARG A 120 -19.43 6.01 -2.09
CA ARG A 120 -19.73 5.79 -3.52
C ARG A 120 -18.80 6.65 -4.39
N GLY A 121 -18.27 6.06 -5.45
CA GLY A 121 -17.29 6.69 -6.34
C GLY A 121 -15.86 6.68 -5.81
N VAL A 122 -15.59 5.88 -4.77
CA VAL A 122 -14.23 5.67 -4.23
C VAL A 122 -13.30 5.11 -5.31
N ARG A 123 -12.03 5.46 -5.25
CA ARG A 123 -10.97 4.85 -6.05
C ARG A 123 -10.12 3.98 -5.16
N PHE A 124 -10.00 2.72 -5.52
CA PHE A 124 -9.29 1.73 -4.71
C PHE A 124 -7.94 1.37 -5.35
N ILE A 125 -6.88 1.36 -4.53
CA ILE A 125 -5.50 1.10 -4.95
C ILE A 125 -4.97 -0.06 -4.13
N ASN A 126 -4.65 -1.17 -4.80
CA ASN A 126 -4.05 -2.35 -4.20
C ASN A 126 -2.70 -2.65 -4.84
N LEU A 127 -1.64 -2.20 -4.20
CA LEU A 127 -0.25 -2.52 -4.53
C LEU A 127 0.39 -3.36 -3.41
N ALA A 128 -0.42 -4.10 -2.67
CA ALA A 128 0.00 -4.95 -1.56
C ALA A 128 0.01 -6.44 -1.96
N ARG A 129 -1.15 -7.07 -2.07
CA ARG A 129 -1.32 -8.47 -2.51
C ARG A 129 -2.70 -8.66 -3.13
N GLY A 130 -2.79 -9.44 -4.22
CA GLY A 130 -4.04 -9.67 -4.96
C GLY A 130 -5.12 -10.32 -4.11
N GLU A 131 -4.74 -11.30 -3.30
CA GLU A 131 -5.64 -12.14 -2.50
C GLU A 131 -6.40 -11.37 -1.40
N ILE A 132 -6.01 -10.13 -1.10
CA ILE A 132 -6.67 -9.27 -0.10
C ILE A 132 -8.02 -8.76 -0.61
N VAL A 133 -8.18 -8.66 -1.93
CA VAL A 133 -9.39 -8.14 -2.57
C VAL A 133 -10.19 -9.29 -3.17
N ASP A 134 -11.50 -9.28 -2.94
CA ASP A 134 -12.43 -10.14 -3.65
C ASP A 134 -12.70 -9.56 -5.04
N ASP A 135 -12.15 -10.19 -6.07
CA ASP A 135 -12.28 -9.73 -7.46
C ASP A 135 -13.73 -9.69 -7.96
N ASP A 136 -14.58 -10.66 -7.53
CA ASP A 136 -15.98 -10.67 -7.92
C ASP A 136 -16.73 -9.47 -7.36
N ALA A 137 -16.51 -9.19 -6.08
CA ALA A 137 -17.10 -8.03 -5.42
C ALA A 137 -16.58 -6.71 -6.01
N MET A 138 -15.29 -6.63 -6.32
CA MET A 138 -14.67 -5.44 -6.90
C MET A 138 -15.20 -5.16 -8.30
N LEU A 139 -15.26 -6.17 -9.18
CA LEU A 139 -15.78 -6.04 -10.54
C LEU A 139 -17.27 -5.64 -10.55
N ALA A 140 -18.09 -6.25 -9.69
CA ALA A 140 -19.49 -5.85 -9.53
C ALA A 140 -19.65 -4.41 -9.04
N ALA A 141 -18.76 -3.96 -8.16
CA ALA A 141 -18.78 -2.58 -7.66
C ALA A 141 -18.34 -1.55 -8.71
N LEU A 142 -17.41 -1.93 -9.59
CA LEU A 142 -17.00 -1.11 -10.73
C LEU A 142 -18.13 -0.98 -11.74
N ASP A 143 -18.82 -2.08 -12.07
CA ASP A 143 -19.94 -2.10 -13.01
C ASP A 143 -21.10 -1.20 -12.56
N THR A 144 -21.40 -1.17 -11.26
CA THR A 144 -22.44 -0.32 -10.68
C THR A 144 -21.99 1.13 -10.41
N GLY A 145 -20.72 1.43 -10.62
CA GLY A 145 -20.11 2.73 -10.32
C GLY A 145 -20.04 3.03 -8.81
N TRP A 146 -20.13 1.99 -7.95
CA TRP A 146 -19.86 2.15 -6.54
C TRP A 146 -18.37 2.44 -6.30
N VAL A 147 -17.51 1.69 -6.96
CA VAL A 147 -16.08 1.98 -7.11
C VAL A 147 -15.87 2.65 -8.46
N ALA A 148 -15.24 3.81 -8.49
CA ALA A 148 -15.00 4.56 -9.73
C ALA A 148 -13.80 4.05 -10.52
N ALA A 149 -12.80 3.49 -9.82
CA ALA A 149 -11.62 2.90 -10.45
C ALA A 149 -10.92 1.95 -9.47
N TYR A 150 -10.34 0.88 -10.01
CA TYR A 150 -9.47 -0.04 -9.30
C TYR A 150 -8.09 -0.07 -9.93
N VAL A 151 -7.05 0.17 -9.14
CA VAL A 151 -5.65 0.11 -9.55
C VAL A 151 -4.98 -1.05 -8.83
N THR A 152 -4.32 -1.93 -9.57
CA THR A 152 -3.60 -3.06 -9.00
C THR A 152 -2.36 -3.42 -9.81
N ASP A 153 -1.32 -3.91 -9.14
CA ASP A 153 -0.15 -4.53 -9.77
C ASP A 153 -0.13 -6.07 -9.62
N PHE A 154 -1.30 -6.64 -9.31
CA PHE A 154 -1.56 -8.08 -9.31
C PHE A 154 -2.57 -8.46 -10.42
N PRO A 155 -2.13 -8.36 -11.70
CA PRO A 155 -3.03 -8.62 -12.82
C PRO A 155 -3.42 -10.10 -12.89
N ASN A 156 -4.66 -10.34 -13.28
CA ASN A 156 -5.16 -11.66 -13.66
C ASN A 156 -6.11 -11.55 -14.87
N ASN A 157 -6.47 -12.69 -15.45
CA ASN A 157 -7.28 -12.73 -16.68
C ASN A 157 -8.67 -12.06 -16.55
N ARG A 158 -9.16 -11.84 -15.35
CA ARG A 158 -10.46 -11.22 -15.08
C ARG A 158 -10.36 -9.71 -14.99
N LEU A 159 -9.25 -9.21 -14.42
CA LEU A 159 -9.01 -7.80 -14.19
C LEU A 159 -8.43 -7.10 -15.44
N VAL A 160 -7.60 -7.82 -16.21
CA VAL A 160 -6.99 -7.26 -17.42
C VAL A 160 -8.06 -6.99 -18.48
N GLY A 161 -8.19 -5.73 -18.87
CA GLY A 161 -9.19 -5.27 -19.84
C GLY A 161 -10.58 -5.00 -19.28
N ALA A 162 -10.82 -5.25 -17.99
CA ALA A 162 -12.08 -4.88 -17.36
C ALA A 162 -12.22 -3.34 -17.31
N PRO A 163 -13.43 -2.79 -17.54
CA PRO A 163 -13.68 -1.36 -17.46
C PRO A 163 -13.28 -0.79 -16.09
N HIS A 164 -12.68 0.39 -16.09
CA HIS A 164 -12.25 1.10 -14.87
C HIS A 164 -11.18 0.38 -14.02
N VAL A 165 -10.55 -0.67 -14.54
CA VAL A 165 -9.40 -1.34 -13.94
C VAL A 165 -8.12 -0.88 -14.62
N LEU A 166 -7.15 -0.41 -13.83
CA LEU A 166 -5.78 -0.20 -14.25
C LEU A 166 -4.92 -1.31 -13.64
N ALA A 167 -4.69 -2.35 -14.42
CA ALA A 167 -3.83 -3.47 -14.06
C ALA A 167 -2.44 -3.28 -14.66
N MET A 168 -1.39 -3.38 -13.84
CA MET A 168 0.00 -3.19 -14.25
C MET A 168 0.87 -4.33 -13.73
N PRO A 169 2.07 -4.55 -14.29
CA PRO A 169 3.02 -5.52 -13.74
C PRO A 169 3.53 -5.10 -12.35
N HIS A 170 3.81 -6.08 -11.48
CA HIS A 170 4.35 -5.87 -10.14
C HIS A 170 5.86 -5.53 -10.23
N LEU A 171 6.18 -4.24 -10.33
CA LEU A 171 7.55 -3.73 -10.54
C LEU A 171 8.07 -2.86 -9.39
N GLY A 172 7.36 -2.80 -8.27
CA GLY A 172 7.63 -1.84 -7.19
C GLY A 172 9.03 -1.90 -6.59
N ALA A 173 9.68 -3.07 -6.59
CA ALA A 173 11.03 -3.27 -6.07
C ALA A 173 12.01 -3.81 -7.14
N SER A 174 11.65 -3.76 -8.41
CA SER A 174 12.42 -4.34 -9.52
C SER A 174 13.25 -3.29 -10.26
N THR A 175 13.92 -2.41 -9.52
CA THR A 175 14.92 -1.51 -10.08
C THR A 175 16.33 -1.97 -9.71
N PRO A 176 17.35 -1.70 -10.53
CA PRO A 176 18.74 -2.04 -10.21
C PRO A 176 19.19 -1.49 -8.86
N GLU A 177 18.77 -0.28 -8.51
CA GLU A 177 19.08 0.36 -7.22
C GLU A 177 18.41 -0.37 -6.05
N SER A 178 17.15 -0.80 -6.21
CA SER A 178 16.44 -1.58 -5.18
C SER A 178 17.10 -2.92 -4.93
N GLU A 179 17.49 -3.64 -5.99
CA GLU A 179 18.17 -4.94 -5.89
C GLU A 179 19.52 -4.78 -5.20
N GLN A 180 20.31 -3.76 -5.58
CA GLN A 180 21.58 -3.46 -4.94
C GLN A 180 21.40 -3.08 -3.46
N ASN A 181 20.45 -2.21 -3.14
CA ASN A 181 20.16 -1.82 -1.76
C ASN A 181 19.70 -3.01 -0.91
N CYS A 182 18.86 -3.89 -1.45
CA CYS A 182 18.45 -5.11 -0.76
C CYS A 182 19.64 -6.01 -0.44
N ALA A 183 20.57 -6.19 -1.40
CA ALA A 183 21.78 -7.00 -1.19
C ALA A 183 22.66 -6.40 -0.09
N VAL A 184 22.92 -5.10 -0.14
CA VAL A 184 23.73 -4.39 0.87
C VAL A 184 23.08 -4.49 2.25
N MET A 185 21.77 -4.21 2.34
CA MET A 185 21.03 -4.29 3.61
C MET A 185 21.04 -5.72 4.19
N ALA A 186 20.88 -6.74 3.36
CA ALA A 186 20.90 -8.13 3.81
C ALA A 186 22.28 -8.51 4.39
N VAL A 187 23.36 -8.10 3.71
CA VAL A 187 24.74 -8.35 4.19
C VAL A 187 25.00 -7.61 5.50
N ASP A 188 24.61 -6.32 5.60
CA ASP A 188 24.81 -5.53 6.80
C ASP A 188 24.02 -6.08 8.00
N GLN A 189 22.79 -6.52 7.79
CA GLN A 189 21.99 -7.15 8.85
C GLN A 189 22.55 -8.50 9.29
N LEU A 190 23.00 -9.32 8.34
CA LEU A 190 23.65 -10.59 8.65
C LEU A 190 24.95 -10.39 9.41
N ARG A 191 25.76 -9.42 9.01
CA ARG A 191 27.01 -9.05 9.70
C ARG A 191 26.73 -8.59 11.12
N ASP A 192 25.76 -7.69 11.31
CA ASP A 192 25.37 -7.18 12.64
C ASP A 192 24.87 -8.33 13.56
N TYR A 193 24.14 -9.28 12.99
CA TYR A 193 23.72 -10.48 13.72
C TYR A 193 24.91 -11.35 14.13
N LEU A 194 25.82 -11.65 13.21
CA LEU A 194 26.97 -12.53 13.46
C LEU A 194 27.99 -11.90 14.41
N GLU A 195 28.24 -10.61 14.28
CA GLU A 195 29.24 -9.90 15.08
C GLU A 195 28.69 -9.41 16.44
N ASN A 196 27.44 -8.98 16.46
CA ASN A 196 26.85 -8.31 17.61
C ASN A 196 25.64 -9.03 18.22
N GLY A 197 25.05 -10.02 17.51
CA GLY A 197 23.83 -10.71 17.94
C GLY A 197 22.58 -9.85 17.86
N ASN A 198 22.60 -8.73 17.13
CA ASN A 198 21.44 -7.88 16.92
C ASN A 198 20.51 -8.50 15.87
N ILE A 199 19.21 -8.46 16.12
CA ILE A 199 18.19 -8.97 15.21
C ILE A 199 17.39 -7.78 14.69
N ARG A 200 17.47 -7.54 13.36
CA ARG A 200 16.75 -6.46 12.66
C ARG A 200 16.00 -7.02 11.47
N ASN A 201 14.78 -6.56 11.25
CA ASN A 201 13.92 -6.93 10.11
C ASN A 201 13.73 -8.46 9.92
N SER A 202 13.86 -9.23 11.00
CA SER A 202 13.62 -10.67 10.94
C SER A 202 12.14 -10.97 10.78
N VAL A 203 11.78 -11.97 9.94
CA VAL A 203 10.40 -12.40 9.74
C VAL A 203 9.93 -13.43 10.79
N ASN A 204 10.83 -14.01 11.56
CA ASN A 204 10.54 -15.11 12.50
C ASN A 204 11.03 -14.86 13.92
N LEU A 205 11.81 -13.84 14.16
CA LEU A 205 12.32 -13.46 15.48
C LEU A 205 11.97 -12.00 15.79
N PRO A 206 11.68 -11.66 17.05
CA PRO A 206 11.47 -10.28 17.43
C PRO A 206 12.74 -9.45 17.26
N ALA A 207 12.59 -8.17 16.93
CA ALA A 207 13.72 -7.26 16.82
C ALA A 207 14.36 -7.07 18.21
N VAL A 208 15.67 -7.24 18.28
CA VAL A 208 16.50 -7.03 19.47
C VAL A 208 17.78 -6.33 19.06
N SER A 209 18.09 -5.22 19.70
CA SER A 209 19.34 -4.49 19.49
C SER A 209 19.89 -4.00 20.83
N GLN A 210 21.17 -4.19 21.03
CA GLN A 210 21.91 -3.70 22.20
C GLN A 210 23.34 -3.38 21.79
N GLU A 211 23.87 -2.27 22.24
CA GLU A 211 25.28 -1.96 22.05
C GLU A 211 26.18 -3.01 22.69
N ARG A 212 27.28 -3.35 22.02
CA ARG A 212 28.25 -4.29 22.55
C ARG A 212 29.14 -3.59 23.59
N SER A 213 28.98 -3.98 24.84
CA SER A 213 29.73 -3.39 25.98
C SER A 213 30.83 -4.28 26.53
N GLY A 214 31.02 -5.50 25.98
CA GLY A 214 32.00 -6.47 26.49
C GLY A 214 32.73 -7.24 25.40
N VAL A 215 33.72 -8.02 25.81
CA VAL A 215 34.50 -8.89 24.91
C VAL A 215 33.66 -10.01 24.30
N CYS A 216 32.70 -10.52 25.09
CA CYS A 216 31.76 -11.56 24.67
C CYS A 216 30.32 -11.12 24.84
N ARG A 217 29.45 -11.60 23.98
CA ARG A 217 28.00 -11.49 24.10
C ARG A 217 27.39 -12.89 24.00
N LEU A 218 26.54 -13.23 24.95
CA LEU A 218 25.72 -14.43 24.91
C LEU A 218 24.30 -14.04 24.51
N CYS A 219 23.79 -14.60 23.41
CA CYS A 219 22.44 -14.43 22.95
C CYS A 219 21.64 -15.69 23.22
N LEU A 220 20.53 -15.58 23.96
CA LEU A 220 19.65 -16.70 24.27
C LEU A 220 18.32 -16.49 23.54
N ILE A 221 17.96 -17.43 22.68
CA ILE A 221 16.68 -17.45 21.98
C ILE A 221 15.81 -18.54 22.61
N HIS A 222 14.69 -18.12 23.20
CA HIS A 222 13.81 -19.06 23.92
C HIS A 222 12.33 -18.70 23.71
N LYS A 223 11.45 -19.66 23.97
CA LYS A 223 10.02 -19.40 24.09
C LYS A 223 9.76 -18.70 25.44
N ASN A 224 8.90 -17.68 25.44
CA ASN A 224 8.49 -17.01 26.69
C ASN A 224 7.51 -17.91 27.45
N VAL A 225 8.02 -18.77 28.30
CA VAL A 225 7.24 -19.67 29.19
C VAL A 225 7.51 -19.34 30.65
N PRO A 226 6.59 -19.65 31.57
CA PRO A 226 6.80 -19.45 33.02
C PRO A 226 8.11 -20.06 33.51
N ALA A 227 8.79 -19.38 34.41
CA ALA A 227 10.05 -19.77 35.05
C ALA A 227 11.26 -19.92 34.11
N MET A 228 11.20 -19.44 32.86
CA MET A 228 12.28 -19.59 31.89
C MET A 228 13.60 -18.93 32.34
N LEU A 229 13.54 -17.72 32.90
CA LEU A 229 14.72 -16.99 33.36
C LEU A 229 15.40 -17.67 34.57
N ALA A 230 14.66 -18.49 35.37
CA ALA A 230 15.22 -19.25 36.47
C ALA A 230 15.94 -20.53 36.01
N SER A 231 15.78 -20.91 34.72
CA SER A 231 16.36 -22.13 34.15
C SER A 231 17.60 -21.83 33.29
N ILE A 232 17.94 -20.55 33.09
CA ILE A 232 19.14 -20.06 32.40
C ILE A 232 20.22 -19.75 33.42
#